data_e3faa2e22d4eaa52d482668712048a45
#
_entry.id   e3faa2e22d4eaa52d482668712048a45
#
_cell.length_a   1.000
_cell.length_b   1.000
_cell.length_c   1.000
_cell.angle_alpha   90.00
_cell.angle_beta   90.00
_cell.angle_gamma   90.00
#
_symmetry.space_group_name_H-M   'P 1'
#
loop_
_entity.id
_entity.type
_entity.pdbx_description
1 polymer ?
#
loop_
_entity_poly.entity_id
_entity_poly.type
_entity_poly.pdbx_seq_one_letter_code
_entity_poly.pdbx_strand_id
1 'polypeptide(L)'
;MKYYIIAGEASGDLHGSNLVKEIKKLDPNSKFRCWGGDLLREQSNNLVKHYKNYSYMGFYEVFMNLGKILNNISICKKDILEYKPDAIIYVDFPGFNMRIAKWAKSKNFVNHFYISPQIWAWKENRIKTIRKVIDQMFVILPFEKEYYKKLKYNVDYVGHPLLDVLNQNVKENLTREKLIA
;
A
#
# COMPACT_ATOMS: atom_id res chain seq x y z
N MET A 1 6.31 -6.92 15.78
CA MET A 1 5.17 -6.00 15.56
C MET A 1 4.06 -6.66 14.73
N LYS A 2 2.83 -6.13 14.80
CA LYS A 2 1.70 -6.55 13.97
C LYS A 2 1.42 -5.48 12.91
N TYR A 3 1.43 -5.88 11.66
CA TYR A 3 1.17 -4.99 10.53
C TYR A 3 -0.11 -5.38 9.80
N TYR A 4 -0.88 -4.39 9.36
CA TYR A 4 -2.03 -4.57 8.49
C TYR A 4 -1.76 -3.90 7.15
N ILE A 5 -1.76 -4.66 6.05
CA ILE A 5 -1.38 -4.13 4.73
C ILE A 5 -2.57 -4.14 3.80
N ILE A 6 -2.78 -3.04 3.07
CA ILE A 6 -3.88 -2.91 2.10
C ILE A 6 -3.31 -2.48 0.74
N ALA A 7 -3.40 -3.38 -0.24
CA ALA A 7 -2.98 -3.19 -1.62
C ALA A 7 -4.14 -3.55 -2.57
N GLY A 8 -4.60 -2.58 -3.35
CA GLY A 8 -5.84 -2.70 -4.15
C GLY A 8 -5.66 -3.21 -5.57
N GLU A 9 -4.45 -3.50 -6.03
CA GLU A 9 -4.17 -3.93 -7.40
C GLU A 9 -2.89 -4.77 -7.50
N ALA A 10 -2.61 -5.32 -8.67
CA ALA A 10 -1.47 -6.22 -8.89
C ALA A 10 -0.12 -5.56 -8.60
N SER A 11 0.07 -4.30 -8.98
CA SER A 11 1.29 -3.54 -8.67
C SER A 11 1.47 -3.34 -7.17
N GLY A 12 0.38 -2.99 -6.48
CA GLY A 12 0.37 -2.86 -5.02
C GLY A 12 0.64 -4.19 -4.30
N ASP A 13 0.14 -5.30 -4.82
CA ASP A 13 0.42 -6.65 -4.32
C ASP A 13 1.91 -6.99 -4.42
N LEU A 14 2.53 -6.73 -5.57
CA LEU A 14 3.95 -6.92 -5.80
C LEU A 14 4.80 -6.07 -4.84
N HIS A 15 4.52 -4.77 -4.76
CA HIS A 15 5.29 -3.87 -3.92
C HIS A 15 5.07 -4.13 -2.43
N GLY A 16 3.83 -4.45 -2.05
CA GLY A 16 3.48 -4.84 -0.69
C GLY A 16 4.15 -6.14 -0.25
N SER A 17 4.23 -7.14 -1.13
CA SER A 17 4.89 -8.41 -0.84
C SER A 17 6.40 -8.24 -0.64
N ASN A 18 7.05 -7.43 -1.48
CA ASN A 18 8.46 -7.10 -1.31
C ASN A 18 8.71 -6.36 0.01
N LEU A 19 7.84 -5.41 0.37
CA LEU A 19 7.92 -4.71 1.66
C LEU A 19 7.80 -5.68 2.84
N VAL A 20 6.86 -6.62 2.80
CA VAL A 20 6.71 -7.67 3.83
C VAL A 20 7.98 -8.51 3.96
N LYS A 21 8.55 -8.92 2.83
CA LYS A 21 9.79 -9.69 2.78
C LYS A 21 10.94 -8.96 3.49
N GLU A 22 11.10 -7.65 3.24
CA GLU A 22 12.16 -6.85 3.85
C GLU A 22 11.89 -6.58 5.34
N ILE A 23 10.64 -6.29 5.74
CA ILE A 23 10.29 -6.14 7.16
C ILE A 23 10.60 -7.42 7.94
N LYS A 24 10.32 -8.60 7.39
CA LYS A 24 10.62 -9.89 8.04
C LYS A 24 12.11 -10.12 8.27
N LYS A 25 12.97 -9.58 7.41
CA LYS A 25 14.44 -9.65 7.63
C LYS A 25 14.87 -8.81 8.83
N LEU A 26 14.19 -7.66 9.05
CA LEU A 26 14.50 -6.74 10.16
C LEU A 26 13.79 -7.14 11.46
N ASP A 27 12.58 -7.66 11.39
CA ASP A 27 11.78 -8.17 12.50
C ASP A 27 11.20 -9.56 12.16
N PRO A 28 11.97 -10.65 12.41
CA PRO A 28 11.53 -12.02 12.14
C PRO A 28 10.26 -12.43 12.89
N ASN A 29 9.92 -11.74 13.98
CA ASN A 29 8.72 -11.99 14.78
C ASN A 29 7.51 -11.14 14.32
N SER A 30 7.65 -10.36 13.25
CA SER A 30 6.58 -9.55 12.70
C SER A 30 5.42 -10.41 12.19
N LYS A 31 4.19 -9.96 12.45
CA LYS A 31 2.95 -10.61 12.01
C LYS A 31 2.23 -9.70 11.04
N PHE A 32 1.73 -10.28 9.97
CA PHE A 32 1.06 -9.55 8.91
C PHE A 32 -0.37 -10.08 8.70
N ARG A 33 -1.29 -9.15 8.40
CA ARG A 33 -2.63 -9.45 7.91
C ARG A 33 -2.90 -8.55 6.73
N CYS A 34 -3.35 -9.11 5.61
CA CYS A 34 -3.28 -8.40 4.33
C CYS A 34 -4.60 -8.43 3.57
N TRP A 35 -4.90 -7.32 2.90
CA TRP A 35 -5.74 -7.23 1.72
C TRP A 35 -4.82 -7.03 0.52
N GLY A 36 -4.87 -7.92 -0.48
CA GLY A 36 -3.93 -7.90 -1.60
C GLY A 36 -4.17 -9.04 -2.55
N GLY A 37 -3.12 -9.64 -3.10
CA GLY A 37 -3.19 -10.76 -4.01
C GLY A 37 -2.37 -11.95 -3.55
N ASP A 38 -1.97 -12.76 -4.54
CA ASP A 38 -1.28 -14.02 -4.29
C ASP A 38 0.13 -13.81 -3.72
N LEU A 39 0.84 -12.75 -4.15
CA LEU A 39 2.19 -12.45 -3.66
C LEU A 39 2.17 -12.04 -2.18
N LEU A 40 1.23 -11.18 -1.77
CA LEU A 40 1.04 -10.86 -0.35
C LEU A 40 0.57 -12.08 0.45
N ARG A 41 -0.26 -12.96 -0.12
CA ARG A 41 -0.67 -14.21 0.52
C ARG A 41 0.53 -15.07 0.85
N GLU A 42 1.43 -15.29 -0.09
CA GLU A 42 2.65 -16.09 0.09
C GLU A 42 3.55 -15.52 1.19
N GLN A 43 3.72 -14.20 1.21
CA GLN A 43 4.58 -13.55 2.18
C GLN A 43 3.95 -13.43 3.58
N SER A 44 2.66 -13.18 3.69
CA SER A 44 1.99 -12.93 4.97
C SER A 44 1.41 -14.20 5.62
N ASN A 45 1.08 -15.23 4.82
CA ASN A 45 0.27 -16.38 5.20
C ASN A 45 -1.11 -16.03 5.81
N ASN A 46 -1.58 -14.79 5.63
CA ASN A 46 -2.81 -14.28 6.25
C ASN A 46 -3.49 -13.23 5.36
N LEU A 47 -4.05 -13.70 4.24
CA LEU A 47 -4.81 -12.86 3.31
C LEU A 47 -6.29 -12.87 3.70
N VAL A 48 -6.84 -11.69 4.01
CA VAL A 48 -8.25 -11.49 4.34
C VAL A 48 -9.11 -11.47 3.08
N LYS A 49 -8.67 -10.73 2.06
CA LYS A 49 -9.40 -10.58 0.80
C LYS A 49 -8.47 -10.31 -0.38
N HIS A 50 -8.76 -10.98 -1.49
CA HIS A 50 -8.00 -10.79 -2.72
C HIS A 50 -8.48 -9.53 -3.46
N TYR A 51 -7.55 -8.71 -4.03
CA TYR A 51 -7.86 -7.43 -4.66
C TYR A 51 -8.88 -7.56 -5.81
N LYS A 52 -8.89 -8.65 -6.56
CA LYS A 52 -9.89 -8.93 -7.61
C LYS A 52 -11.33 -8.84 -7.11
N ASN A 53 -11.57 -8.98 -5.81
CA ASN A 53 -12.91 -8.97 -5.21
C ASN A 53 -13.33 -7.60 -4.63
N TYR A 54 -12.45 -6.59 -4.65
CA TYR A 54 -12.76 -5.27 -4.10
C TYR A 54 -12.18 -4.09 -4.87
N SER A 55 -11.34 -4.33 -5.86
CA SER A 55 -10.80 -3.31 -6.76
C SER A 55 -11.74 -3.13 -7.95
N TYR A 56 -12.27 -1.95 -8.10
CA TYR A 56 -13.11 -1.54 -9.21
C TYR A 56 -12.44 -0.38 -9.90
N MET A 57 -12.20 -0.48 -11.21
CA MET A 57 -11.57 0.54 -12.02
C MET A 57 -12.59 1.20 -12.93
N GLY A 58 -12.44 2.54 -13.08
CA GLY A 58 -13.35 3.32 -13.93
C GLY A 58 -14.62 3.80 -13.22
N PHE A 59 -15.14 4.92 -13.73
CA PHE A 59 -16.31 5.59 -13.12
C PHE A 59 -17.56 4.72 -13.12
N TYR A 60 -17.79 4.01 -14.22
CA TYR A 60 -18.98 3.16 -14.40
C TYR A 60 -18.97 1.98 -13.41
N GLU A 61 -17.85 1.27 -13.31
CA GLU A 61 -17.71 0.13 -12.38
C GLU A 61 -17.84 0.56 -10.92
N VAL A 62 -17.23 1.69 -10.57
CA VAL A 62 -17.32 2.26 -9.21
C VAL A 62 -18.77 2.62 -8.88
N PHE A 63 -19.50 3.24 -9.81
CA PHE A 63 -20.89 3.62 -9.60
C PHE A 63 -21.79 2.40 -9.42
N MET A 64 -21.68 1.39 -10.29
CA MET A 64 -22.46 0.16 -10.22
C MET A 64 -22.15 -0.69 -8.97
N ASN A 65 -20.96 -0.56 -8.38
CA ASN A 65 -20.53 -1.38 -7.27
C ASN A 65 -20.39 -0.60 -5.94
N LEU A 66 -21.00 0.59 -5.82
CA LEU A 66 -20.92 1.41 -4.60
C LEU A 66 -21.29 0.64 -3.33
N GLY A 67 -22.35 -0.16 -3.37
CA GLY A 67 -22.76 -1.00 -2.24
C GLY A 67 -21.69 -2.01 -1.85
N LYS A 68 -21.05 -2.66 -2.81
CA LYS A 68 -19.95 -3.61 -2.56
C LYS A 68 -18.71 -2.91 -2.00
N ILE A 69 -18.40 -1.71 -2.49
CA ILE A 69 -17.28 -0.89 -1.98
C ILE A 69 -17.52 -0.52 -0.52
N LEU A 70 -18.72 -0.05 -0.17
CA LEU A 70 -19.08 0.30 1.20
C LEU A 70 -19.05 -0.91 2.14
N ASN A 71 -19.54 -2.06 1.67
CA ASN A 71 -19.45 -3.31 2.41
C ASN A 71 -17.99 -3.74 2.64
N ASN A 72 -17.13 -3.65 1.62
CA ASN A 72 -15.71 -3.96 1.75
C ASN A 72 -15.02 -3.03 2.76
N ILE A 73 -15.37 -1.74 2.77
CA ILE A 73 -14.87 -0.79 3.77
C ILE A 73 -15.30 -1.23 5.19
N SER A 74 -16.56 -1.65 5.36
CA SER A 74 -17.08 -2.12 6.65
C SER A 74 -16.36 -3.38 7.13
N ILE A 75 -16.17 -4.36 6.24
CA ILE A 75 -15.44 -5.60 6.54
C ILE A 75 -14.00 -5.28 6.94
N CYS A 76 -13.31 -4.43 6.18
CA CYS A 76 -11.93 -4.04 6.46
C CYS A 76 -11.79 -3.36 7.83
N LYS A 77 -12.70 -2.45 8.16
CA LYS A 77 -12.72 -1.77 9.47
C LYS A 77 -12.93 -2.75 10.63
N LYS A 78 -13.88 -3.66 10.48
CA LYS A 78 -14.15 -4.70 11.51
C LYS A 78 -12.92 -5.57 11.71
N ASP A 79 -12.31 -6.01 10.64
CA ASP A 79 -11.13 -6.87 10.65
C ASP A 79 -9.90 -6.18 11.30
N ILE A 80 -9.69 -4.89 11.02
CA ILE A 80 -8.64 -4.09 11.67
C ILE A 80 -8.86 -4.00 13.18
N LEU A 81 -10.11 -3.79 13.63
CA LEU A 81 -10.43 -3.73 15.05
C LEU A 81 -10.19 -5.07 15.78
N GLU A 82 -10.48 -6.17 15.12
CA GLU A 82 -10.26 -7.52 15.67
C GLU A 82 -8.77 -7.87 15.71
N TYR A 83 -8.03 -7.55 14.64
CA TYR A 83 -6.61 -7.85 14.54
C TYR A 83 -5.75 -6.97 15.45
N LYS A 84 -6.14 -5.71 15.67
CA LYS A 84 -5.43 -4.71 16.48
C LYS A 84 -3.96 -4.57 16.05
N PRO A 85 -3.69 -4.09 14.83
CA PRO A 85 -2.34 -3.89 14.35
C PRO A 85 -1.64 -2.73 15.09
N ASP A 86 -0.31 -2.82 15.20
CA ASP A 86 0.53 -1.71 15.66
C ASP A 86 0.63 -0.60 14.61
N ALA A 87 0.59 -0.99 13.32
CA ALA A 87 0.58 -0.04 12.20
C ALA A 87 -0.22 -0.60 11.02
N ILE A 88 -0.88 0.31 10.28
CA ILE A 88 -1.56 0.02 9.02
C ILE A 88 -0.74 0.62 7.89
N ILE A 89 -0.39 -0.18 6.89
CA ILE A 89 0.37 0.23 5.72
C ILE A 89 -0.55 0.19 4.49
N TYR A 90 -0.77 1.35 3.91
CA TYR A 90 -1.52 1.52 2.67
C TYR A 90 -0.57 1.54 1.49
N VAL A 91 -0.77 0.66 0.52
CA VAL A 91 0.04 0.61 -0.70
C VAL A 91 -0.79 1.15 -1.85
N ASP A 92 -0.42 2.37 -2.34
CA ASP A 92 -1.19 3.07 -3.39
C ASP A 92 -2.72 3.03 -3.17
N PHE A 93 -3.54 2.86 -4.21
CA PHE A 93 -5.00 2.69 -4.17
C PHE A 93 -5.74 3.72 -3.31
N PRO A 94 -5.55 5.02 -3.56
CA PRO A 94 -5.97 6.09 -2.65
C PRO A 94 -7.49 6.21 -2.48
N GLY A 95 -8.28 5.73 -3.43
CA GLY A 95 -9.75 5.78 -3.37
C GLY A 95 -10.33 5.03 -2.17
N PHE A 96 -9.82 3.85 -1.89
CA PHE A 96 -10.20 2.99 -0.77
C PHE A 96 -9.36 3.32 0.47
N ASN A 97 -8.04 3.36 0.30
CA ASN A 97 -7.07 3.50 1.38
C ASN A 97 -7.28 4.77 2.21
N MET A 98 -7.52 5.92 1.58
CA MET A 98 -7.77 7.19 2.30
C MET A 98 -9.06 7.17 3.14
N ARG A 99 -10.09 6.38 2.74
CA ARG A 99 -11.30 6.23 3.54
C ARG A 99 -11.05 5.38 4.79
N ILE A 100 -10.27 4.32 4.65
CA ILE A 100 -9.84 3.50 5.80
C ILE A 100 -8.92 4.31 6.71
N ALA A 101 -7.92 5.02 6.18
CA ALA A 101 -6.97 5.83 6.94
C ALA A 101 -7.67 6.92 7.78
N LYS A 102 -8.66 7.61 7.19
CA LYS A 102 -9.45 8.62 7.92
C LYS A 102 -10.17 8.01 9.13
N TRP A 103 -10.78 6.87 8.95
CA TRP A 103 -11.44 6.16 10.03
C TRP A 103 -10.44 5.59 11.05
N ALA A 104 -9.35 4.96 10.58
CA ALA A 104 -8.34 4.37 11.44
C ALA A 104 -7.70 5.42 12.35
N LYS A 105 -7.43 6.63 11.83
CA LYS A 105 -6.93 7.74 12.63
C LYS A 105 -7.90 8.15 13.75
N SER A 106 -9.21 8.12 13.50
CA SER A 106 -10.21 8.39 14.55
C SER A 106 -10.29 7.30 15.63
N LYS A 107 -9.63 6.16 15.39
CA LYS A 107 -9.49 5.04 16.32
C LYS A 107 -8.06 4.93 16.89
N ASN A 108 -7.23 5.95 16.69
CA ASN A 108 -5.84 6.06 17.16
C ASN A 108 -4.89 5.00 16.58
N PHE A 109 -5.19 4.42 15.41
CA PHE A 109 -4.24 3.58 14.69
C PHE A 109 -3.16 4.43 14.02
N VAL A 110 -1.95 3.87 13.94
CA VAL A 110 -0.83 4.46 13.20
C VAL A 110 -0.99 4.14 11.71
N ASN A 111 -0.95 5.17 10.87
CA ASN A 111 -1.18 5.07 9.44
C ASN A 111 0.08 5.43 8.64
N HIS A 112 0.64 4.46 7.93
CA HIS A 112 1.73 4.66 6.97
C HIS A 112 1.22 4.53 5.54
N PHE A 113 1.64 5.42 4.65
CA PHE A 113 1.28 5.34 3.25
C PHE A 113 2.53 5.11 2.39
N TYR A 114 2.62 3.96 1.77
CA TYR A 114 3.68 3.56 0.86
C TYR A 114 3.19 3.68 -0.58
N ILE A 115 3.98 4.34 -1.44
CA ILE A 115 3.60 4.79 -2.79
C ILE A 115 2.47 5.81 -2.72
N SER A 116 2.86 7.06 -2.52
CA SER A 116 1.95 8.18 -2.25
C SER A 116 0.88 8.36 -3.32
N PRO A 117 -0.30 8.87 -2.95
CA PRO A 117 -1.26 9.34 -3.93
C PRO A 117 -0.62 10.44 -4.79
N GLN A 118 -0.73 10.33 -6.12
CA GLN A 118 -0.17 11.31 -7.06
C GLN A 118 -0.98 12.61 -7.07
N ILE A 119 -0.99 13.32 -5.92
CA ILE A 119 -1.76 14.57 -5.77
C ILE A 119 -1.21 15.72 -6.60
N TRP A 120 0.04 15.63 -7.02
CA TRP A 120 0.70 16.56 -7.92
C TRP A 120 0.11 16.52 -9.35
N ALA A 121 -0.43 15.40 -9.78
CA ALA A 121 -1.07 15.25 -11.09
C ALA A 121 -2.54 15.74 -11.06
N TRP A 122 -3.24 15.52 -9.93
CA TRP A 122 -4.65 15.86 -9.78
C TRP A 122 -5.05 15.79 -8.30
N LYS A 123 -6.06 16.57 -7.90
CA LYS A 123 -6.60 16.58 -6.52
C LYS A 123 -5.58 16.98 -5.44
N GLU A 124 -4.80 18.02 -5.67
CA GLU A 124 -3.86 18.58 -4.68
C GLU A 124 -4.52 18.88 -3.32
N ASN A 125 -5.81 19.24 -3.32
CA ASN A 125 -6.56 19.50 -2.10
C ASN A 125 -6.62 18.31 -1.13
N ARG A 126 -6.29 17.09 -1.58
CA ARG A 126 -6.14 15.90 -0.70
C ARG A 126 -5.06 16.07 0.37
N ILE A 127 -4.09 16.96 0.15
CA ILE A 127 -3.05 17.27 1.13
C ILE A 127 -3.63 17.65 2.50
N LYS A 128 -4.78 18.33 2.52
CA LYS A 128 -5.48 18.71 3.77
C LYS A 128 -5.91 17.50 4.58
N THR A 129 -6.32 16.41 3.90
CA THR A 129 -6.68 15.15 4.55
C THR A 129 -5.44 14.35 4.92
N ILE A 130 -4.49 14.22 4.01
CA ILE A 130 -3.23 13.48 4.23
C ILE A 130 -2.56 13.95 5.51
N ARG A 131 -2.36 15.24 5.70
CA ARG A 131 -1.75 15.82 6.92
C ARG A 131 -2.43 15.42 8.21
N LYS A 132 -3.74 15.18 8.16
CA LYS A 132 -4.53 14.88 9.37
C LYS A 132 -4.53 13.40 9.71
N VAL A 133 -4.37 12.54 8.70
CA VAL A 133 -4.66 11.11 8.88
C VAL A 133 -3.48 10.19 8.59
N ILE A 134 -2.43 10.64 7.91
CA ILE A 134 -1.24 9.86 7.61
C ILE A 134 -0.10 10.30 8.52
N ASP A 135 0.45 9.38 9.28
CA ASP A 135 1.55 9.64 10.21
C ASP A 135 2.89 9.66 9.49
N GLN A 136 3.07 8.79 8.49
CA GLN A 136 4.28 8.76 7.68
C GLN A 136 3.95 8.39 6.24
N MET A 137 4.57 9.08 5.29
CA MET A 137 4.37 8.86 3.87
C MET A 137 5.70 8.62 3.17
N PHE A 138 5.73 7.55 2.39
CA PHE A 138 6.87 7.14 1.59
C PHE A 138 6.58 7.39 0.12
N VAL A 139 7.41 8.21 -0.51
CA VAL A 139 7.29 8.61 -1.92
C VAL A 139 8.36 7.92 -2.76
N ILE A 140 8.04 7.68 -4.03
CA ILE A 140 8.88 6.88 -4.94
C ILE A 140 9.52 7.68 -6.06
N LEU A 141 9.06 8.91 -6.32
CA LEU A 141 9.63 9.78 -7.34
C LEU A 141 10.46 10.89 -6.68
N PRO A 142 11.67 11.21 -7.21
CA PRO A 142 12.58 12.15 -6.55
C PRO A 142 11.98 13.54 -6.33
N PHE A 143 11.18 14.04 -7.27
CA PHE A 143 10.57 15.37 -7.18
C PHE A 143 9.43 15.46 -6.15
N GLU A 144 8.83 14.34 -5.73
CA GLU A 144 7.70 14.34 -4.78
C GLU A 144 8.13 14.91 -3.43
N LYS A 145 9.35 14.66 -2.99
CA LYS A 145 9.87 15.19 -1.73
C LYS A 145 9.82 16.72 -1.70
N GLU A 146 10.31 17.37 -2.75
CA GLU A 146 10.27 18.84 -2.86
C GLU A 146 8.84 19.36 -3.08
N TYR A 147 8.01 18.62 -3.81
CA TYR A 147 6.61 18.96 -4.01
C TYR A 147 5.84 18.98 -2.67
N TYR A 148 5.94 17.92 -1.88
CA TYR A 148 5.28 17.85 -0.56
C TYR A 148 5.85 18.85 0.43
N LYS A 149 7.15 19.16 0.38
CA LYS A 149 7.79 20.20 1.18
C LYS A 149 7.20 21.58 0.91
N LYS A 150 6.95 21.94 -0.37
CA LYS A 150 6.23 23.18 -0.74
C LYS A 150 4.83 23.25 -0.13
N LEU A 151 4.19 22.10 0.00
CA LEU A 151 2.89 21.97 0.67
C LEU A 151 3.03 21.87 2.21
N LYS A 152 4.20 22.15 2.80
CA LYS A 152 4.47 22.07 4.25
C LYS A 152 4.12 20.70 4.85
N TYR A 153 4.46 19.62 4.16
CA TYR A 153 4.29 18.25 4.61
C TYR A 153 5.57 17.45 4.33
N ASN A 154 6.13 16.82 5.37
CA ASN A 154 7.36 16.04 5.25
C ASN A 154 7.02 14.63 4.78
N VAL A 155 7.82 14.12 3.86
CA VAL A 155 7.72 12.75 3.32
C VAL A 155 9.12 12.15 3.17
N ASP A 156 9.20 10.83 3.17
CA ASP A 156 10.44 10.11 2.96
C ASP A 156 10.51 9.59 1.51
N TYR A 157 11.55 10.00 0.80
CA TYR A 157 11.85 9.44 -0.52
C TYR A 157 12.60 8.12 -0.35
N VAL A 158 12.04 7.03 -0.87
CA VAL A 158 12.57 5.66 -0.70
C VAL A 158 13.04 5.02 -2.01
N GLY A 159 13.01 5.75 -3.12
CA GLY A 159 13.31 5.21 -4.44
C GLY A 159 12.13 4.49 -5.08
N HIS A 160 12.28 4.16 -6.36
CA HIS A 160 11.21 3.50 -7.12
C HIS A 160 11.30 1.98 -6.95
N PRO A 161 10.27 1.31 -6.42
CA PRO A 161 10.32 -0.12 -6.07
C PRO A 161 10.48 -1.05 -7.29
N LEU A 162 10.20 -0.59 -8.51
CA LEU A 162 10.48 -1.35 -9.72
C LEU A 162 11.98 -1.57 -9.96
N LEU A 163 12.85 -0.71 -9.45
CA LEU A 163 14.30 -0.91 -9.57
C LEU A 163 14.74 -2.18 -8.83
N ASP A 164 14.14 -2.45 -7.68
CA ASP A 164 14.44 -3.66 -6.92
C ASP A 164 13.96 -4.91 -7.65
N VAL A 165 12.77 -4.85 -8.25
CA VAL A 165 12.22 -5.95 -9.07
C VAL A 165 13.09 -6.22 -10.28
N LEU A 166 13.53 -5.18 -11.00
CA LEU A 166 14.43 -5.31 -12.16
C LEU A 166 15.77 -5.92 -11.74
N ASN A 167 16.36 -5.44 -10.65
CA ASN A 167 17.63 -5.95 -10.15
C ASN A 167 17.55 -7.41 -9.70
N GLN A 168 16.42 -7.85 -9.13
CA GLN A 168 16.20 -9.26 -8.79
C GLN A 168 16.08 -10.12 -10.05
N ASN A 169 15.29 -9.71 -11.03
CA ASN A 169 15.11 -10.43 -12.30
C ASN A 169 16.41 -10.50 -13.10
N VAL A 170 17.22 -9.43 -13.09
CA VAL A 170 18.54 -9.43 -13.75
C VAL A 170 19.47 -10.43 -13.07
N LYS A 171 19.51 -10.50 -11.74
CA LYS A 171 20.34 -11.49 -11.02
C LYS A 171 19.91 -12.93 -11.27
N GLU A 172 18.61 -13.19 -11.41
CA GLU A 172 18.07 -14.53 -11.68
C GLU A 172 18.25 -14.95 -13.15
N ASN A 173 18.27 -14.02 -14.10
CA ASN A 173 18.37 -14.30 -15.54
C ASN A 173 19.79 -14.20 -16.13
N LEU A 174 20.75 -13.65 -15.40
CA LEU A 174 22.15 -13.54 -15.81
C LEU A 174 22.98 -14.74 -15.32
N THR A 175 22.52 -15.96 -15.48
CA THR A 175 23.44 -17.08 -15.61
C THR A 175 24.00 -17.04 -17.03
N ARG A 176 25.33 -17.05 -17.13
CA ARG A 176 26.12 -16.91 -18.37
C ARG A 176 25.69 -17.85 -19.52
N GLU A 177 24.95 -18.90 -19.23
CA GLU A 177 24.45 -19.90 -20.19
C GLU A 177 23.28 -19.43 -21.05
N LYS A 178 22.51 -18.40 -20.63
CA LYS A 178 21.41 -17.84 -21.42
C LYS A 178 21.83 -16.69 -22.34
N LEU A 179 23.07 -16.24 -22.26
CA LEU A 179 23.63 -15.18 -23.14
C LEU A 179 24.34 -15.75 -24.37
N ILE A 180 24.48 -17.08 -24.49
CA ILE A 180 25.23 -17.77 -25.56
C ILE A 180 24.30 -18.69 -26.40
N ALA A 181 23.00 -18.78 -26.04
CA ALA A 181 21.97 -19.44 -26.84
C ALA A 181 21.14 -18.40 -27.57
#